data_c066a6c739445eb33a1152ad60276be3
#
_entry.id   c066a6c739445eb33a1152ad60276be3
#
_cell.length_a   1.000
_cell.length_b   1.000
_cell.length_c   1.000
_cell.angle_alpha   90.00
_cell.angle_beta   90.00
_cell.angle_gamma   90.00
#
_symmetry.space_group_name_H-M   'P 1'
#
loop_
_entity.id
_entity.type
_entity.pdbx_description
1 polymer ?
#
loop_
_entity_poly.entity_id
_entity_poly.type
_entity_poly.pdbx_seq_one_letter_code
_entity_poly.pdbx_strand_id
1 'polypeptide(L)'
;GRGWIALAWVVAAVCFLPQAGRLSEVLDVGARITGSESAAVERLLTGPLASSYARFGVLVVGGIPSPDAPEGASALRRSVWPLWEAAQVAGVFSYLNYPDTRFVAPGGHGTFILVGFAADSGTPDRLVPPLRRLTEDLADSLRADYPAVTLRGTGETALNVDLRRTSGMDV
;
A
#
# COMPACT_ATOMS: atom_id res chain seq x y z
N GLY A 1 -13.20 53.13 -3.59
CA GLY A 1 -13.59 51.99 -3.36
C GLY A 1 -13.22 50.63 -3.97
N ARG A 2 -13.24 50.44 -5.32
CA ARG A 2 -13.05 49.08 -5.92
C ARG A 2 -11.62 48.50 -5.77
N GLY A 3 -10.60 49.35 -5.68
CA GLY A 3 -9.21 48.90 -5.51
C GLY A 3 -8.89 48.20 -4.19
N TRP A 4 -9.56 48.58 -3.11
CA TRP A 4 -9.36 47.95 -1.81
C TRP A 4 -9.86 46.50 -1.73
N ILE A 5 -10.92 46.20 -2.46
CA ILE A 5 -11.47 44.86 -2.54
C ILE A 5 -10.49 43.94 -3.30
N ALA A 6 -9.97 44.41 -4.43
CA ALA A 6 -8.97 43.67 -5.19
C ALA A 6 -7.68 43.43 -4.38
N LEU A 7 -7.22 44.44 -3.65
CA LEU A 7 -6.08 44.31 -2.77
C LEU A 7 -6.30 43.30 -1.65
N ALA A 8 -7.49 43.31 -1.02
CA ALA A 8 -7.84 42.34 0.01
C ALA A 8 -7.84 40.90 -0.52
N TRP A 9 -8.33 40.66 -1.73
CA TRP A 9 -8.31 39.34 -2.36
C TRP A 9 -6.86 38.89 -2.71
N VAL A 10 -6.01 39.79 -3.18
CA VAL A 10 -4.61 39.49 -3.46
C VAL A 10 -3.88 39.12 -2.15
N VAL A 11 -4.09 39.89 -1.06
CA VAL A 11 -3.50 39.58 0.24
C VAL A 11 -4.00 38.23 0.75
N ALA A 12 -5.30 37.96 0.65
CA ALA A 12 -5.86 36.68 1.04
C ALA A 12 -5.25 35.52 0.22
N ALA A 13 -5.15 35.67 -1.11
CA ALA A 13 -4.53 34.67 -1.96
C ALA A 13 -3.08 34.40 -1.58
N VAL A 14 -2.27 35.44 -1.37
CA VAL A 14 -0.86 35.31 -0.96
C VAL A 14 -0.72 34.62 0.41
N CYS A 15 -1.64 34.88 1.34
CA CYS A 15 -1.63 34.26 2.67
C CYS A 15 -2.08 32.79 2.64
N PHE A 16 -3.00 32.42 1.77
CA PHE A 16 -3.58 31.07 1.73
C PHE A 16 -2.94 30.14 0.69
N LEU A 17 -2.30 30.67 -0.36
CA LEU A 17 -1.61 29.86 -1.37
C LEU A 17 -0.55 28.89 -0.78
N PRO A 18 0.30 29.30 0.18
CA PRO A 18 1.26 28.37 0.79
C PRO A 18 0.58 27.25 1.60
N GLN A 19 -0.64 27.47 2.06
CA GLN A 19 -1.39 26.48 2.83
C GLN A 19 -2.17 25.51 1.91
N ALA A 20 -2.46 25.91 0.69
CA ALA A 20 -3.10 25.03 -0.30
C ALA A 20 -2.25 23.79 -0.62
N GLY A 21 -0.92 23.91 -0.62
CA GLY A 21 -0.01 22.78 -0.78
C GLY A 21 -0.04 21.76 0.38
N ARG A 22 -0.54 22.18 1.55
CA ARG A 22 -0.72 21.29 2.72
C ARG A 22 -2.08 20.64 2.77
N LEU A 23 -3.00 21.03 1.91
CA LEU A 23 -4.35 20.49 1.89
C LEU A 23 -4.34 18.99 1.53
N SER A 24 -3.42 18.57 0.68
CA SER A 24 -3.20 17.16 0.33
C SER A 24 -2.68 16.30 1.50
N GLU A 25 -2.01 16.92 2.48
CA GLU A 25 -1.55 16.23 3.70
C GLU A 25 -2.70 16.02 4.71
N VAL A 26 -3.70 16.89 4.66
CA VAL A 26 -4.86 16.87 5.57
C VAL A 26 -6.04 16.08 4.97
N LEU A 27 -6.13 16.05 3.64
CA LEU A 27 -7.08 15.20 2.92
C LEU A 27 -6.52 13.77 2.85
N ASP A 28 -6.56 13.09 3.99
CA ASP A 28 -6.43 11.64 4.01
C ASP A 28 -7.70 11.06 3.38
N VAL A 29 -7.53 10.32 2.28
CA VAL A 29 -8.65 9.75 1.50
C VAL A 29 -9.40 8.65 2.29
N GLY A 30 -8.86 8.24 3.43
CA GLY A 30 -9.59 7.50 4.44
C GLY A 30 -10.50 8.44 5.21
N ALA A 31 -11.77 8.51 4.85
CA ALA A 31 -12.77 9.27 5.60
C ALA A 31 -12.87 8.71 7.04
N ARG A 32 -11.99 9.18 7.92
CA ARG A 32 -12.07 8.91 9.35
C ARG A 32 -13.18 9.75 9.95
N ILE A 33 -14.36 9.16 10.03
CA ILE A 33 -15.46 9.78 10.77
C ILE A 33 -15.15 9.60 12.25
N THR A 34 -14.71 10.68 12.88
CA THR A 34 -14.43 10.72 14.32
C THR A 34 -15.69 10.32 15.09
N GLY A 35 -15.61 9.25 15.89
CA GLY A 35 -16.78 8.74 16.65
C GLY A 35 -17.53 7.61 15.96
N SER A 36 -17.12 7.14 14.77
CA SER A 36 -17.71 5.96 14.15
C SER A 36 -17.28 4.66 14.85
N GLU A 37 -18.07 3.60 14.69
CA GLU A 37 -17.70 2.25 15.15
C GLU A 37 -16.37 1.79 14.55
N SER A 38 -16.11 2.15 13.27
CA SER A 38 -14.84 1.88 12.58
C SER A 38 -13.66 2.56 13.28
N ALA A 39 -13.82 3.80 13.75
CA ALA A 39 -12.79 4.49 14.52
C ALA A 39 -12.58 3.88 15.92
N ALA A 40 -13.61 3.28 16.49
CA ALA A 40 -13.48 2.54 17.74
C ALA A 40 -12.72 1.23 17.54
N VAL A 41 -13.00 0.49 16.48
CA VAL A 41 -12.27 -0.73 16.09
C VAL A 41 -10.82 -0.40 15.75
N GLU A 42 -10.56 0.66 15.01
CA GLU A 42 -9.20 1.11 14.70
C GLU A 42 -8.41 1.44 15.97
N ARG A 43 -9.01 2.12 16.94
CA ARG A 43 -8.37 2.39 18.25
C ARG A 43 -8.06 1.13 19.04
N LEU A 44 -8.91 0.10 18.97
CA LEU A 44 -8.66 -1.19 19.59
C LEU A 44 -7.52 -1.94 18.88
N LEU A 45 -7.47 -1.89 17.55
CA LEU A 45 -6.43 -2.52 16.73
C LEU A 45 -5.08 -1.82 16.86
N THR A 46 -5.06 -0.51 17.08
CA THR A 46 -3.83 0.29 17.27
C THR A 46 -3.43 0.45 18.75
N GLY A 47 -4.32 0.09 19.68
CA GLY A 47 -4.14 0.17 21.12
C GLY A 47 -3.88 -1.21 21.78
N PRO A 48 -4.79 -1.67 22.66
CA PRO A 48 -4.58 -2.87 23.48
C PRO A 48 -4.48 -4.18 22.69
N LEU A 49 -5.03 -4.22 21.48
CA LEU A 49 -4.92 -5.33 20.54
C LEU A 49 -3.84 -5.08 19.47
N ALA A 50 -2.93 -4.14 19.74
CA ALA A 50 -1.98 -3.59 18.78
C ALA A 50 -1.43 -4.64 17.83
N SER A 51 -1.94 -4.65 16.61
CA SER A 51 -1.19 -5.19 15.52
C SER A 51 0.02 -4.27 15.32
N SER A 52 1.22 -4.82 15.22
CA SER A 52 2.44 -4.07 14.90
C SER A 52 2.36 -3.36 13.54
N TYR A 53 1.20 -3.42 12.89
CA TYR A 53 0.96 -2.98 11.52
C TYR A 53 -0.04 -1.83 11.49
N ALA A 54 0.41 -0.66 11.05
CA ALA A 54 -0.46 0.49 10.86
C ALA A 54 -1.17 0.47 9.50
N ARG A 55 -0.59 -0.21 8.52
CA ARG A 55 -1.07 -0.28 7.14
C ARG A 55 -0.74 -1.61 6.50
N PHE A 56 -1.53 -1.97 5.50
CA PHE A 56 -1.31 -3.16 4.69
C PHE A 56 -1.20 -2.84 3.21
N GLY A 57 -0.26 -3.51 2.56
CA GLY A 57 -0.21 -3.66 1.12
C GLY A 57 -0.57 -5.07 0.73
N VAL A 58 -1.00 -5.26 -0.49
CA VAL A 58 -1.29 -6.57 -1.07
C VAL A 58 -0.41 -6.76 -2.30
N LEU A 59 0.32 -7.86 -2.35
CA LEU A 59 1.07 -8.27 -3.51
C LEU A 59 0.37 -9.48 -4.14
N VAL A 60 -0.14 -9.31 -5.35
CA VAL A 60 -0.77 -10.38 -6.11
C VAL A 60 0.28 -11.06 -6.98
N VAL A 61 0.41 -12.37 -6.85
CA VAL A 61 1.36 -13.21 -7.58
C VAL A 61 0.55 -14.14 -8.48
N GLY A 62 0.66 -13.97 -9.78
CA GLY A 62 0.01 -14.82 -10.77
C GLY A 62 1.04 -15.54 -11.65
N GLY A 63 0.59 -16.57 -12.39
CA GLY A 63 1.43 -17.30 -13.34
C GLY A 63 2.48 -18.22 -12.71
N ILE A 64 2.29 -18.59 -11.45
CA ILE A 64 3.09 -19.60 -10.74
C ILE A 64 2.23 -20.86 -10.51
N PRO A 65 2.83 -22.04 -10.29
CA PRO A 65 2.10 -23.21 -9.82
C PRO A 65 1.38 -22.94 -8.49
N SER A 66 0.40 -23.75 -8.18
CA SER A 66 -0.35 -23.61 -6.93
C SER A 66 0.59 -23.60 -5.71
N PRO A 67 0.39 -22.70 -4.73
CA PRO A 67 1.29 -22.57 -3.57
C PRO A 67 1.28 -23.78 -2.63
N ASP A 68 0.32 -24.68 -2.76
CA ASP A 68 0.28 -25.99 -2.08
C ASP A 68 1.18 -27.05 -2.75
N ALA A 69 1.56 -26.84 -4.02
CA ALA A 69 2.53 -27.68 -4.70
C ALA A 69 3.98 -27.26 -4.33
N PRO A 70 4.94 -28.21 -4.30
CA PRO A 70 6.35 -27.91 -3.92
C PRO A 70 6.98 -26.81 -4.77
N GLU A 71 6.70 -26.78 -6.07
CA GLU A 71 7.21 -25.79 -7.00
C GLU A 71 6.63 -24.40 -6.73
N GLY A 72 5.30 -24.32 -6.53
CA GLY A 72 4.63 -23.08 -6.17
C GLY A 72 5.05 -22.55 -4.80
N ALA A 73 5.20 -23.43 -3.82
CA ALA A 73 5.77 -23.06 -2.51
C ALA A 73 7.20 -22.51 -2.64
N SER A 74 8.02 -23.08 -3.53
CA SER A 74 9.38 -22.58 -3.81
C SER A 74 9.36 -21.19 -4.46
N ALA A 75 8.50 -20.99 -5.47
CA ALA A 75 8.32 -19.70 -6.11
C ALA A 75 7.84 -18.64 -5.11
N LEU A 76 6.84 -18.99 -4.29
CA LEU A 76 6.30 -18.10 -3.27
C LEU A 76 7.36 -17.75 -2.20
N ARG A 77 8.18 -18.69 -1.78
CA ARG A 77 9.26 -18.44 -0.82
C ARG A 77 10.27 -17.42 -1.35
N ARG A 78 10.64 -17.53 -2.64
CA ARG A 78 11.50 -16.55 -3.29
C ARG A 78 10.88 -15.15 -3.36
N SER A 79 9.55 -15.07 -3.50
CA SER A 79 8.83 -13.80 -3.48
C SER A 79 8.72 -13.20 -2.08
N VAL A 80 8.57 -14.03 -1.05
CA VAL A 80 8.33 -13.59 0.35
C VAL A 80 9.62 -13.15 1.03
N TRP A 81 10.72 -13.84 0.79
CA TRP A 81 11.99 -13.61 1.51
C TRP A 81 12.49 -12.16 1.41
N PRO A 82 12.60 -11.55 0.20
CA PRO A 82 13.06 -10.17 0.10
C PRO A 82 12.10 -9.15 0.70
N LEU A 83 10.80 -9.49 0.81
CA LEU A 83 9.83 -8.63 1.50
C LEU A 83 10.08 -8.58 3.01
N TRP A 84 10.51 -9.70 3.62
CA TRP A 84 10.88 -9.73 5.04
C TRP A 84 12.12 -8.89 5.35
N GLU A 85 13.04 -8.77 4.39
CA GLU A 85 14.27 -7.99 4.56
C GLU A 85 14.07 -6.49 4.32
N ALA A 86 12.92 -6.09 3.76
CA ALA A 86 12.63 -4.69 3.49
C ALA A 86 12.39 -3.91 4.80
N ALA A 87 13.14 -2.84 5.01
CA ALA A 87 13.20 -2.09 6.28
C ALA A 87 11.85 -1.53 6.76
N GLN A 88 10.89 -1.32 5.85
CA GLN A 88 9.58 -0.78 6.18
C GLN A 88 8.53 -1.86 6.48
N VAL A 89 8.89 -3.12 6.24
CA VAL A 89 7.98 -4.25 6.41
C VAL A 89 8.11 -4.81 7.82
N ALA A 90 7.01 -4.79 8.55
CA ALA A 90 6.91 -5.35 9.90
C ALA A 90 6.35 -6.78 9.90
N GLY A 91 5.73 -7.20 8.82
CA GLY A 91 5.24 -8.56 8.69
C GLY A 91 4.79 -8.92 7.29
N VAL A 92 4.88 -10.20 6.97
CA VAL A 92 4.44 -10.76 5.70
C VAL A 92 3.55 -11.97 5.98
N PHE A 93 2.37 -11.98 5.40
CA PHE A 93 1.38 -13.04 5.54
C PHE A 93 1.11 -13.65 4.16
N SER A 94 1.33 -14.94 4.06
CA SER A 94 1.19 -15.69 2.82
C SER A 94 0.76 -17.12 3.09
N TYR A 95 0.46 -17.88 2.06
CA TYR A 95 0.17 -19.31 2.17
C TYR A 95 1.27 -20.10 2.92
N LEU A 96 2.54 -19.64 2.87
CA LEU A 96 3.66 -20.36 3.52
C LEU A 96 3.58 -20.37 5.05
N ASN A 97 3.13 -19.26 5.63
CA ASN A 97 3.01 -19.13 7.08
C ASN A 97 1.58 -19.30 7.59
N TYR A 98 0.61 -19.17 6.69
CA TYR A 98 -0.81 -19.41 6.94
C TYR A 98 -1.39 -20.23 5.80
N PRO A 99 -1.32 -21.57 5.82
CA PRO A 99 -1.78 -22.44 4.75
C PRO A 99 -3.31 -22.50 4.71
N ASP A 100 -3.92 -21.44 4.20
CA ASP A 100 -5.36 -21.30 4.04
C ASP A 100 -5.69 -21.20 2.54
N THR A 101 -6.69 -21.93 2.11
CA THR A 101 -7.14 -21.94 0.70
C THR A 101 -7.56 -20.58 0.18
N ARG A 102 -7.91 -19.64 1.08
CA ARG A 102 -8.20 -18.24 0.73
C ARG A 102 -7.02 -17.51 0.12
N PHE A 103 -5.79 -17.94 0.38
CA PHE A 103 -4.60 -17.41 -0.26
C PHE A 103 -4.36 -17.95 -1.66
N VAL A 104 -5.09 -18.98 -2.08
CA VAL A 104 -4.94 -19.61 -3.39
C VAL A 104 -5.95 -18.99 -4.35
N ALA A 105 -5.46 -18.50 -5.50
CA ALA A 105 -6.33 -17.94 -6.52
C ALA A 105 -7.25 -19.02 -7.12
N PRO A 106 -8.46 -18.66 -7.55
CA PRO A 106 -9.30 -19.57 -8.31
C PRO A 106 -8.54 -20.13 -9.52
N GLY A 107 -8.54 -21.45 -9.68
CA GLY A 107 -7.76 -22.13 -10.72
C GLY A 107 -6.35 -22.56 -10.31
N GLY A 108 -5.89 -22.21 -9.12
CA GLY A 108 -4.64 -22.71 -8.55
C GLY A 108 -3.34 -22.07 -9.08
N HIS A 109 -3.43 -21.10 -10.00
CA HIS A 109 -2.26 -20.51 -10.67
C HIS A 109 -1.90 -19.12 -10.13
N GLY A 110 -1.96 -18.96 -8.82
CA GLY A 110 -1.62 -17.69 -8.20
C GLY A 110 -1.94 -17.66 -6.72
N THR A 111 -1.44 -16.62 -6.08
CA THR A 111 -1.61 -16.37 -4.66
C THR A 111 -1.54 -14.86 -4.41
N PHE A 112 -1.81 -14.46 -3.18
CA PHE A 112 -1.50 -13.11 -2.74
C PHE A 112 -0.69 -13.13 -1.45
N ILE A 113 0.03 -12.07 -1.22
CA ILE A 113 0.85 -11.82 -0.04
C ILE A 113 0.36 -10.53 0.58
N LEU A 114 0.05 -10.56 1.88
CA LEU A 114 -0.22 -9.35 2.64
C LEU A 114 1.08 -8.86 3.25
N VAL A 115 1.38 -7.59 3.06
CA VAL A 115 2.57 -6.92 3.59
C VAL A 115 2.12 -5.91 4.63
N GLY A 116 2.48 -6.13 5.88
CA GLY A 116 2.20 -5.22 6.99
C GLY A 116 3.35 -4.22 7.15
N PHE A 117 3.02 -2.93 7.18
CA PHE A 117 3.99 -1.86 7.42
C PHE A 117 3.96 -1.42 8.88
N ALA A 118 5.12 -1.16 9.47
CA ALA A 118 5.22 -0.65 10.83
C ALA A 118 4.55 0.72 10.98
N ALA A 119 4.12 1.05 12.19
CA ALA A 119 3.41 2.30 12.47
C ALA A 119 4.25 3.54 12.16
N ASP A 120 5.56 3.44 12.30
CA ASP A 120 6.56 4.48 12.08
C ASP A 120 7.17 4.48 10.67
N SER A 121 6.72 3.58 9.80
CA SER A 121 7.31 3.38 8.46
C SER A 121 7.13 4.56 7.49
N GLY A 122 6.37 5.58 7.88
CA GLY A 122 6.20 6.81 7.12
C GLY A 122 4.89 6.90 6.33
N THR A 123 4.84 7.86 5.42
CA THR A 123 3.66 8.09 4.59
C THR A 123 3.57 7.12 3.40
N PRO A 124 2.37 6.87 2.85
CA PRO A 124 2.19 6.03 1.64
C PRO A 124 3.12 6.42 0.49
N ASP A 125 3.35 7.72 0.29
CA ASP A 125 4.20 8.24 -0.78
C ASP A 125 5.68 7.81 -0.65
N ARG A 126 6.12 7.49 0.57
CA ARG A 126 7.47 6.97 0.84
C ARG A 126 7.54 5.45 0.80
N LEU A 127 6.44 4.77 1.11
CA LEU A 127 6.38 3.31 1.20
C LEU A 127 6.16 2.63 -0.16
N VAL A 128 5.27 3.21 -0.98
CA VAL A 128 4.84 2.57 -2.23
C VAL A 128 5.94 2.50 -3.29
N PRO A 129 6.76 3.55 -3.55
CA PRO A 129 7.77 3.48 -4.59
C PRO A 129 8.85 2.40 -4.35
N PRO A 130 9.46 2.26 -3.15
CA PRO A 130 10.40 1.16 -2.90
C PRO A 130 9.75 -0.22 -3.01
N LEU A 131 8.50 -0.38 -2.54
CA LEU A 131 7.79 -1.65 -2.66
C LEU A 131 7.52 -2.02 -4.12
N ARG A 132 7.18 -1.04 -4.98
CA ARG A 132 6.99 -1.28 -6.42
C ARG A 132 8.28 -1.73 -7.09
N ARG A 133 9.39 -1.07 -6.83
CA ARG A 133 10.70 -1.49 -7.37
C ARG A 133 11.04 -2.91 -6.94
N LEU A 134 10.90 -3.21 -5.64
CA LEU A 134 11.12 -4.56 -5.14
C LEU A 134 10.19 -5.58 -5.84
N THR A 135 8.93 -5.22 -6.09
CA THR A 135 7.98 -6.08 -6.81
C THR A 135 8.40 -6.32 -8.25
N GLU A 136 8.92 -5.31 -8.94
CA GLU A 136 9.46 -5.40 -10.30
C GLU A 136 10.71 -6.28 -10.34
N ASP A 137 11.66 -6.06 -9.46
CA ASP A 137 12.89 -6.87 -9.34
C ASP A 137 12.57 -8.35 -9.06
N LEU A 138 11.59 -8.60 -8.19
CA LEU A 138 11.12 -9.96 -7.89
C LEU A 138 10.44 -10.62 -9.10
N ALA A 139 9.61 -9.87 -9.83
CA ALA A 139 8.99 -10.39 -11.04
C ALA A 139 10.05 -10.77 -12.09
N ASP A 140 11.06 -9.93 -12.26
CA ASP A 140 12.14 -10.19 -13.21
C ASP A 140 12.96 -11.43 -12.82
N SER A 141 13.26 -11.59 -11.53
CA SER A 141 13.98 -12.75 -11.02
C SER A 141 13.20 -14.06 -11.20
N LEU A 142 11.88 -14.01 -11.09
CA LEU A 142 11.03 -15.20 -11.23
C LEU A 142 10.74 -15.56 -12.69
N ARG A 143 10.80 -14.61 -13.62
CA ARG A 143 10.53 -14.86 -15.05
C ARG A 143 11.48 -15.85 -15.69
N ALA A 144 12.68 -16.02 -15.15
CA ALA A 144 13.62 -17.02 -15.63
C ALA A 144 13.04 -18.44 -15.55
N ASP A 145 12.32 -18.76 -14.47
CA ASP A 145 11.72 -20.07 -14.24
C ASP A 145 10.23 -20.12 -14.57
N TYR A 146 9.55 -18.97 -14.45
CA TYR A 146 8.11 -18.81 -14.66
C TYR A 146 7.84 -17.65 -15.64
N PRO A 147 7.93 -17.87 -16.96
CA PRO A 147 7.78 -16.79 -17.96
C PRO A 147 6.42 -16.05 -17.91
N ALA A 148 5.38 -16.73 -17.43
CA ALA A 148 4.04 -16.16 -17.27
C ALA A 148 3.83 -15.42 -15.94
N VAL A 149 4.86 -15.32 -15.08
CA VAL A 149 4.73 -14.70 -13.76
C VAL A 149 4.34 -13.23 -13.85
N THR A 150 3.39 -12.87 -13.02
CA THR A 150 2.99 -11.47 -12.81
C THR A 150 3.00 -11.17 -11.32
N LEU A 151 3.66 -10.08 -10.93
CA LEU A 151 3.59 -9.53 -9.59
C LEU A 151 2.99 -8.12 -9.66
N ARG A 152 1.96 -7.88 -8.87
CA ARG A 152 1.31 -6.56 -8.82
C ARG A 152 1.04 -6.15 -7.40
N GLY A 153 1.58 -5.00 -7.02
CA GLY A 153 1.25 -4.35 -5.77
C GLY A 153 -0.10 -3.63 -5.86
N THR A 154 -0.95 -3.84 -4.88
CA THR A 154 -2.27 -3.20 -4.74
C THR A 154 -2.59 -2.99 -3.25
N GLY A 155 -3.82 -2.63 -2.95
CA GLY A 155 -4.29 -2.34 -1.60
C GLY A 155 -4.48 -0.85 -1.38
N GLU A 156 -5.07 -0.50 -0.24
CA GLU A 156 -5.42 0.87 0.12
C GLU A 156 -4.24 1.85 -0.02
N THR A 157 -3.08 1.45 0.48
CA THR A 157 -1.86 2.28 0.45
C THR A 157 -1.42 2.61 -0.97
N ALA A 158 -1.43 1.63 -1.89
CA ALA A 158 -1.04 1.83 -3.29
C ALA A 158 -2.10 2.65 -4.05
N LEU A 159 -3.38 2.36 -3.81
CA LEU A 159 -4.50 3.06 -4.43
C LEU A 159 -4.50 4.55 -4.05
N ASN A 160 -4.28 4.87 -2.79
CA ASN A 160 -4.23 6.25 -2.32
C ASN A 160 -3.09 7.06 -2.97
N VAL A 161 -1.93 6.45 -3.21
CA VAL A 161 -0.83 7.10 -3.94
C VAL A 161 -1.21 7.36 -5.39
N ASP A 162 -1.83 6.39 -6.05
CA ASP A 162 -2.24 6.53 -7.46
C ASP A 162 -3.34 7.57 -7.63
N LEU A 163 -4.34 7.59 -6.75
CA LEU A 163 -5.39 8.60 -6.77
C LEU A 163 -4.84 10.01 -6.60
N ARG A 164 -3.91 10.22 -5.66
CA ARG A 164 -3.27 11.53 -5.48
C ARG A 164 -2.46 11.96 -6.71
N ARG A 165 -1.73 11.03 -7.33
CA ARG A 165 -0.98 11.31 -8.57
C ARG A 165 -1.90 11.72 -9.70
N THR A 166 -3.00 11.01 -9.90
CA THR A 166 -3.96 11.30 -10.96
C THR A 166 -4.63 12.64 -10.72
N SER A 167 -5.09 12.91 -9.49
CA SER A 167 -5.71 14.19 -9.13
C SER A 167 -4.75 15.37 -9.18
N GLY A 168 -3.45 15.17 -8.97
CA GLY A 168 -2.43 16.23 -9.06
C GLY A 168 -1.95 16.53 -10.47
N MET A 169 -2.28 15.68 -11.46
CA MET A 169 -1.97 15.91 -12.88
C MET A 169 -3.08 16.66 -13.63
N ASP A 170 -4.27 16.80 -13.02
CA ASP A 170 -5.43 17.48 -13.62
C ASP A 170 -5.50 18.99 -13.22
N VAL A 171 -4.46 19.53 -12.60
CA VAL A 171 -4.29 20.94 -12.21
C VAL A 171 -3.02 21.48 -12.87
#